data_cb92035dddf49f011ac99cb5c7f6d38f
#
_entry.id   cb92035dddf49f011ac99cb5c7f6d38f
#
_cell.length_a   1.000
_cell.length_b   1.000
_cell.length_c   1.000
_cell.angle_alpha   90.00
_cell.angle_beta   90.00
_cell.angle_gamma   90.00
#
_symmetry.space_group_name_H-M   'P 1'
#
loop_
_entity.id
_entity.type
_entity.pdbx_description
1 polymer ?
#
loop_
_entity_poly.entity_id
_entity_poly.type
_entity_poly.pdbx_seq_one_letter_code
_entity_poly.pdbx_strand_id
1 'polypeptide(L)'
;MYQRSFGLGLLFLMALVWGGCDSGEYKEETKTEPKTENAPMPSAEAPGMTETAQAEGALMVPAGAAGAAENNEGVDHYQQGHWDVAQEHFTKAVAANADLPEAHYNLALALDKLEKHPEATTHFKKALELAPANPLIADSKILQKHVGG
;
A
#
# COMPACT_ATOMS: atom_id res chain seq x y z
N MET A 1 0.70 -55.59 -11.64
CA MET A 1 -0.63 -56.19 -11.72
C MET A 1 -1.67 -55.20 -11.24
N TYR A 2 -2.73 -55.03 -12.04
CA TYR A 2 -4.02 -54.38 -11.83
C TYR A 2 -4.11 -52.90 -12.21
N GLN A 3 -4.49 -52.65 -13.43
CA GLN A 3 -5.78 -52.40 -14.15
C GLN A 3 -6.35 -51.01 -13.80
N ARG A 4 -6.26 -50.06 -14.72
CA ARG A 4 -7.19 -49.62 -15.80
C ARG A 4 -8.65 -49.53 -15.35
N SER A 5 -9.21 -48.31 -15.31
CA SER A 5 -10.60 -48.12 -15.67
C SER A 5 -10.76 -46.77 -16.39
N PHE A 6 -11.14 -46.89 -17.63
CA PHE A 6 -11.64 -45.83 -18.51
C PHE A 6 -13.08 -45.53 -18.10
N GLY A 7 -13.43 -44.29 -18.03
CA GLY A 7 -14.80 -43.80 -17.89
C GLY A 7 -15.07 -42.72 -18.94
N LEU A 8 -15.55 -43.21 -20.05
CA LEU A 8 -16.01 -42.48 -21.24
C LEU A 8 -17.43 -41.97 -21.00
N GLY A 9 -17.73 -40.76 -21.42
CA GLY A 9 -19.08 -40.41 -21.87
C GLY A 9 -19.85 -39.41 -21.02
N LEU A 10 -20.10 -38.24 -21.47
CA LEU A 10 -21.39 -37.86 -22.03
C LEU A 10 -21.35 -36.47 -22.64
N LEU A 11 -21.40 -36.46 -23.95
CA LEU A 11 -21.81 -35.29 -24.75
C LEU A 11 -23.27 -34.96 -24.39
N PHE A 12 -23.54 -33.71 -24.00
CA PHE A 12 -24.89 -33.16 -24.12
C PHE A 12 -24.84 -31.94 -25.02
N LEU A 13 -25.16 -32.24 -26.26
CA LEU A 13 -25.55 -31.27 -27.28
C LEU A 13 -27.04 -30.97 -27.03
N MET A 14 -27.37 -29.76 -26.70
CA MET A 14 -28.71 -29.23 -26.94
C MET A 14 -28.61 -27.85 -27.55
N ALA A 15 -28.93 -27.84 -28.80
CA ALA A 15 -29.15 -26.67 -29.62
C ALA A 15 -30.59 -26.19 -29.49
N LEU A 16 -30.77 -24.90 -29.82
CA LEU A 16 -31.97 -24.24 -30.33
C LEU A 16 -33.08 -23.95 -29.28
N VAL A 17 -33.65 -22.73 -29.21
CA VAL A 17 -34.35 -22.02 -30.29
C VAL A 17 -34.82 -20.65 -29.78
N TRP A 18 -34.72 -19.60 -30.63
CA TRP A 18 -35.64 -18.47 -30.83
C TRP A 18 -35.84 -17.52 -29.64
N GLY A 19 -35.76 -16.28 -29.81
CA GLY A 19 -36.18 -15.32 -30.88
C GLY A 19 -36.73 -14.14 -30.14
N GLY A 20 -36.33 -12.97 -30.45
CA GLY A 20 -36.84 -11.73 -29.88
C GLY A 20 -35.98 -10.57 -30.34
N CYS A 21 -36.26 -10.10 -31.56
CA CYS A 21 -35.91 -8.74 -31.96
C CYS A 21 -36.64 -7.81 -31.01
N ASP A 22 -35.89 -7.03 -30.21
CA ASP A 22 -36.40 -5.76 -29.76
C ASP A 22 -35.34 -4.71 -30.09
N SER A 23 -35.70 -3.91 -31.09
CA SER A 23 -34.95 -2.78 -31.56
C SER A 23 -35.11 -1.66 -30.56
N GLY A 24 -34.32 -1.69 -29.53
CA GLY A 24 -34.14 -0.58 -28.62
C GLY A 24 -33.13 0.40 -29.21
N GLU A 25 -33.70 1.39 -29.89
CA GLU A 25 -33.07 2.60 -30.39
C GLU A 25 -32.39 3.34 -29.24
N TYR A 26 -31.08 3.10 -29.03
CA TYR A 26 -30.30 3.93 -28.13
C TYR A 26 -29.94 5.21 -28.86
N LYS A 27 -30.69 6.26 -28.57
CA LYS A 27 -30.33 7.63 -28.91
C LYS A 27 -28.94 7.90 -28.35
N GLU A 28 -28.02 8.08 -29.26
CA GLU A 28 -26.73 8.71 -29.10
C GLU A 28 -26.94 10.16 -28.65
N GLU A 29 -27.02 10.40 -27.36
CA GLU A 29 -26.87 11.74 -26.84
C GLU A 29 -25.38 12.05 -26.82
N THR A 30 -24.94 12.73 -27.84
CA THR A 30 -23.68 13.46 -27.90
C THR A 30 -23.64 14.47 -26.77
N LYS A 31 -23.13 14.05 -25.61
CA LYS A 31 -22.81 14.97 -24.52
C LYS A 31 -21.47 15.60 -24.83
N THR A 32 -21.55 16.81 -25.38
CA THR A 32 -20.47 17.78 -25.50
C THR A 32 -19.50 17.72 -24.33
N GLU A 33 -18.24 17.42 -24.62
CA GLU A 33 -17.10 17.65 -23.73
C GLU A 33 -17.09 19.13 -23.29
N PRO A 34 -17.01 19.40 -21.97
CA PRO A 34 -16.59 20.73 -21.56
C PRO A 34 -15.08 20.83 -21.79
N LYS A 35 -14.74 21.65 -22.76
CA LYS A 35 -13.43 22.22 -23.02
C LYS A 35 -12.86 22.75 -21.72
N THR A 36 -12.02 21.97 -21.05
CA THR A 36 -11.26 22.43 -19.90
C THR A 36 -10.19 23.38 -20.42
N GLU A 37 -10.52 24.64 -20.29
CA GLU A 37 -9.62 25.77 -20.33
C GLU A 37 -8.39 25.47 -19.45
N ASN A 38 -7.24 25.51 -20.07
CA ASN A 38 -5.93 25.31 -19.50
C ASN A 38 -5.62 26.50 -18.57
N ALA A 39 -6.13 26.45 -17.33
CA ALA A 39 -5.67 27.35 -16.30
C ALA A 39 -4.30 26.85 -15.85
N PRO A 40 -3.26 27.70 -15.81
CA PRO A 40 -2.00 27.31 -15.28
C PRO A 40 -2.19 26.98 -13.78
N MET A 41 -1.93 25.74 -13.43
CA MET A 41 -1.81 25.38 -12.02
C MET A 41 -0.76 26.27 -11.39
N PRO A 42 -1.06 26.92 -10.25
CA PRO A 42 -0.01 27.54 -9.48
C PRO A 42 0.97 26.44 -9.12
N SER A 43 2.21 26.64 -9.52
CA SER A 43 3.37 25.88 -9.05
C SER A 43 3.25 25.85 -7.53
N ALA A 44 2.81 24.73 -6.98
CA ALA A 44 2.93 24.50 -5.55
C ALA A 44 4.44 24.45 -5.29
N GLU A 45 4.99 25.60 -4.91
CA GLU A 45 6.23 25.62 -4.15
C GLU A 45 6.07 24.59 -3.05
N ALA A 46 6.93 23.58 -3.10
CA ALA A 46 7.11 22.67 -2.00
C ALA A 46 7.22 23.53 -0.73
N PRO A 47 6.36 23.35 0.27
CA PRO A 47 6.58 24.02 1.53
C PRO A 47 7.96 23.60 1.98
N GLY A 48 8.85 24.60 2.07
CA GLY A 48 10.20 24.42 2.58
C GLY A 48 10.11 23.56 3.82
N MET A 49 10.93 22.51 3.87
CA MET A 49 11.16 21.73 5.07
C MET A 49 11.56 22.70 6.16
N THR A 50 10.59 23.21 6.91
CA THR A 50 10.86 23.80 8.21
C THR A 50 11.23 22.63 9.12
N GLU A 51 12.51 22.46 9.24
CA GLU A 51 13.20 21.78 10.32
C GLU A 51 12.69 22.31 11.66
N THR A 52 11.61 21.74 12.17
CA THR A 52 11.21 21.76 13.59
C THR A 52 9.80 21.16 13.78
N ALA A 53 9.65 19.91 13.48
CA ALA A 53 8.79 18.99 14.22
C ALA A 53 9.33 17.62 13.90
N GLN A 54 10.03 17.01 14.84
CA GLN A 54 10.34 15.59 14.79
C GLN A 54 9.00 14.89 14.69
N ALA A 55 8.58 14.60 13.47
CA ALA A 55 7.33 13.96 13.22
C ALA A 55 7.46 12.51 13.71
N GLU A 56 6.93 12.24 14.89
CA GLU A 56 6.76 10.88 15.41
C GLU A 56 5.66 10.15 14.58
N GLY A 57 5.78 10.21 13.25
CA GLY A 57 4.82 9.67 12.31
C GLY A 57 5.47 8.73 11.31
N ALA A 58 4.62 8.06 10.52
CA ALA A 58 5.08 7.18 9.46
C ALA A 58 5.80 7.96 8.35
N LEU A 59 6.89 7.39 7.83
CA LEU A 59 7.81 8.02 6.89
C LEU A 59 7.45 7.67 5.45
N MET A 60 7.37 8.69 4.59
CA MET A 60 7.22 8.51 3.15
C MET A 60 8.54 8.10 2.50
N VAL A 61 8.43 7.30 1.44
CA VAL A 61 9.56 6.86 0.62
C VAL A 61 9.48 7.51 -0.75
N PRO A 62 10.59 8.04 -1.29
CA PRO A 62 10.59 8.61 -2.64
C PRO A 62 10.11 7.62 -3.69
N ALA A 63 9.33 8.11 -4.65
CA ALA A 63 8.81 7.29 -5.74
C ALA A 63 9.96 6.66 -6.56
N GLY A 64 9.78 5.40 -6.95
CA GLY A 64 10.75 4.64 -7.75
C GLY A 64 11.63 3.68 -6.95
N ALA A 65 11.69 3.80 -5.63
CA ALA A 65 12.31 2.77 -4.80
C ALA A 65 11.40 1.53 -4.72
N ALA A 66 12.00 0.34 -4.67
CA ALA A 66 11.23 -0.89 -4.48
C ALA A 66 10.51 -0.83 -3.13
N GLY A 67 9.21 -1.13 -3.12
CA GLY A 67 8.36 -1.03 -1.95
C GLY A 67 7.82 0.38 -1.63
N ALA A 68 8.21 1.42 -2.39
CA ALA A 68 7.77 2.80 -2.12
C ALA A 68 6.25 2.99 -2.25
N ALA A 69 5.64 2.42 -3.28
CA ALA A 69 4.20 2.53 -3.48
C ALA A 69 3.43 1.95 -2.28
N GLU A 70 3.76 0.72 -1.91
CA GLU A 70 3.15 0.03 -0.78
C GLU A 70 3.39 0.78 0.54
N ASN A 71 4.63 1.27 0.75
CA ASN A 71 4.94 2.06 1.93
C ASN A 71 4.07 3.31 2.03
N ASN A 72 3.93 4.05 0.93
CA ASN A 72 3.22 5.32 0.92
C ASN A 72 1.70 5.13 1.08
N GLU A 73 1.12 4.08 0.50
CA GLU A 73 -0.25 3.69 0.80
C GLU A 73 -0.45 3.33 2.28
N GLY A 74 0.52 2.60 2.85
CA GLY A 74 0.53 2.31 4.28
C GLY A 74 0.57 3.57 5.15
N VAL A 75 1.34 4.59 4.75
CA VAL A 75 1.39 5.89 5.45
C VAL A 75 0.03 6.58 5.42
N ASP A 76 -0.67 6.58 4.29
CA ASP A 76 -2.00 7.17 4.17
C ASP A 76 -3.00 6.48 5.11
N HIS A 77 -2.99 5.15 5.17
CA HIS A 77 -3.83 4.39 6.10
C HIS A 77 -3.43 4.63 7.56
N TYR A 78 -2.14 4.71 7.85
CA TYR A 78 -1.64 5.01 9.19
C TYR A 78 -2.15 6.37 9.69
N GLN A 79 -2.11 7.40 8.85
CA GLN A 79 -2.61 8.75 9.17
C GLN A 79 -4.12 8.78 9.42
N GLN A 80 -4.88 7.89 8.77
CA GLN A 80 -6.31 7.72 8.96
C GLN A 80 -6.67 6.88 10.19
N GLY A 81 -5.69 6.30 10.89
CA GLY A 81 -5.91 5.43 12.04
C GLY A 81 -6.28 3.99 11.68
N HIS A 82 -6.15 3.59 10.42
CA HIS A 82 -6.40 2.23 9.95
C HIS A 82 -5.12 1.37 10.13
N TRP A 83 -4.79 1.08 11.39
CA TRP A 83 -3.51 0.48 11.77
C TRP A 83 -3.29 -0.93 11.21
N ASP A 84 -4.34 -1.73 11.10
CA ASP A 84 -4.35 -3.07 10.53
C ASP A 84 -4.06 -3.05 9.03
N VAL A 85 -4.73 -2.18 8.27
CA VAL A 85 -4.49 -1.99 6.84
C VAL A 85 -3.09 -1.42 6.60
N ALA A 86 -2.66 -0.45 7.40
CA ALA A 86 -1.32 0.10 7.33
C ALA A 86 -0.24 -0.98 7.56
N GLN A 87 -0.45 -1.87 8.55
CA GLN A 87 0.44 -3.02 8.79
C GLN A 87 0.57 -3.91 7.56
N GLU A 88 -0.54 -4.21 6.87
CA GLU A 88 -0.52 -5.03 5.65
C GLU A 88 0.31 -4.38 4.54
N HIS A 89 0.11 -3.09 4.27
CA HIS A 89 0.86 -2.34 3.27
C HIS A 89 2.34 -2.25 3.62
N PHE A 90 2.70 -1.93 4.85
CA PHE A 90 4.10 -1.90 5.29
C PHE A 90 4.76 -3.28 5.22
N THR A 91 4.01 -4.35 5.49
CA THR A 91 4.51 -5.74 5.33
C THR A 91 4.84 -6.03 3.87
N LYS A 92 3.99 -5.61 2.93
CA LYS A 92 4.26 -5.74 1.48
C LYS A 92 5.47 -4.90 1.06
N ALA A 93 5.62 -3.69 1.60
CA ALA A 93 6.78 -2.85 1.35
C ALA A 93 8.09 -3.52 1.81
N VAL A 94 8.12 -4.09 3.01
CA VAL A 94 9.26 -4.88 3.53
C VAL A 94 9.52 -6.12 2.68
N ALA A 95 8.47 -6.80 2.20
CA ALA A 95 8.62 -7.95 1.33
C ALA A 95 9.18 -7.58 -0.05
N ALA A 96 8.84 -6.39 -0.57
CA ALA A 96 9.37 -5.87 -1.83
C ALA A 96 10.83 -5.38 -1.69
N ASN A 97 11.20 -4.85 -0.53
CA ASN A 97 12.56 -4.40 -0.21
C ASN A 97 12.83 -4.53 1.29
N ALA A 98 13.52 -5.59 1.68
CA ALA A 98 13.88 -5.87 3.06
C ALA A 98 14.99 -4.94 3.62
N ASP A 99 15.63 -4.15 2.78
CA ASP A 99 16.66 -3.19 3.19
C ASP A 99 16.14 -1.73 3.19
N LEU A 100 14.81 -1.56 3.21
CA LEU A 100 14.14 -0.26 3.28
C LEU A 100 13.87 0.13 4.74
N PRO A 101 14.69 1.02 5.34
CA PRO A 101 14.57 1.34 6.77
C PRO A 101 13.25 2.01 7.12
N GLU A 102 12.69 2.85 6.24
CA GLU A 102 11.41 3.51 6.44
C GLU A 102 10.26 2.50 6.52
N ALA A 103 10.28 1.45 5.69
CA ALA A 103 9.23 0.42 5.73
C ALA A 103 9.28 -0.38 7.04
N HIS A 104 10.46 -0.72 7.53
CA HIS A 104 10.61 -1.36 8.84
C HIS A 104 10.16 -0.45 9.99
N TYR A 105 10.55 0.82 9.96
CA TYR A 105 10.13 1.80 10.95
C TYR A 105 8.60 1.97 10.97
N ASN A 106 7.99 2.13 9.81
CA ASN A 106 6.55 2.29 9.66
C ASN A 106 5.77 1.04 10.09
N LEU A 107 6.27 -0.15 9.73
CA LEU A 107 5.69 -1.40 10.19
C LEU A 107 5.72 -1.50 11.71
N ALA A 108 6.83 -1.10 12.32
CA ALA A 108 6.95 -1.08 13.77
C ALA A 108 5.96 -0.11 14.42
N LEU A 109 5.75 1.07 13.84
CA LEU A 109 4.74 2.02 14.32
C LEU A 109 3.31 1.44 14.25
N ALA A 110 2.96 0.78 13.16
CA ALA A 110 1.64 0.15 13.01
C ALA A 110 1.45 -1.00 14.03
N LEU A 111 2.48 -1.82 14.20
CA LEU A 111 2.49 -2.90 15.20
C LEU A 111 2.38 -2.37 16.63
N ASP A 112 3.03 -1.26 16.96
CA ASP A 112 2.91 -0.62 18.27
C ASP A 112 1.47 -0.14 18.55
N LYS A 113 0.83 0.47 17.54
CA LYS A 113 -0.59 0.86 17.61
C LYS A 113 -1.55 -0.32 17.78
N LEU A 114 -1.17 -1.50 17.30
CA LEU A 114 -1.90 -2.76 17.43
C LEU A 114 -1.50 -3.55 18.70
N GLU A 115 -0.73 -2.93 19.59
CA GLU A 115 -0.24 -3.53 20.85
C GLU A 115 0.67 -4.76 20.66
N LYS A 116 1.21 -4.94 19.43
CA LYS A 116 2.16 -6.02 19.11
C LYS A 116 3.61 -5.60 19.40
N HIS A 117 3.87 -5.20 20.63
CA HIS A 117 5.14 -4.58 21.05
C HIS A 117 6.40 -5.43 20.80
N PRO A 118 6.42 -6.77 20.98
CA PRO A 118 7.61 -7.56 20.68
C PRO A 118 7.99 -7.55 19.20
N GLU A 119 6.99 -7.60 18.32
CA GLU A 119 7.18 -7.53 16.87
C GLU A 119 7.63 -6.11 16.47
N ALA A 120 6.98 -5.07 17.01
CA ALA A 120 7.36 -3.70 16.81
C ALA A 120 8.83 -3.46 17.18
N THR A 121 9.28 -3.98 18.33
CA THR A 121 10.68 -3.86 18.77
C THR A 121 11.65 -4.49 17.77
N THR A 122 11.29 -5.63 17.20
CA THR A 122 12.13 -6.30 16.19
C THR A 122 12.30 -5.43 14.94
N HIS A 123 11.22 -4.85 14.46
CA HIS A 123 11.24 -3.99 13.27
C HIS A 123 11.90 -2.63 13.55
N PHE A 124 11.74 -2.04 14.74
CA PHE A 124 12.48 -0.83 15.13
C PHE A 124 13.99 -1.07 15.17
N LYS A 125 14.44 -2.21 15.74
CA LYS A 125 15.87 -2.58 15.71
C LYS A 125 16.39 -2.71 14.29
N LYS A 126 15.62 -3.33 13.40
CA LYS A 126 16.01 -3.48 11.99
C LYS A 126 16.09 -2.12 11.28
N ALA A 127 15.15 -1.22 11.49
CA ALA A 127 15.19 0.11 10.92
C ALA A 127 16.42 0.90 11.38
N LEU A 128 16.75 0.82 12.67
CA LEU A 128 17.93 1.47 13.23
C LEU A 128 19.25 0.87 12.71
N GLU A 129 19.28 -0.45 12.53
CA GLU A 129 20.42 -1.16 11.92
C GLU A 129 20.68 -0.68 10.48
N LEU A 130 19.61 -0.54 9.69
CA LEU A 130 19.71 -0.14 8.29
C LEU A 130 20.03 1.36 8.11
N ALA A 131 19.58 2.21 9.01
CA ALA A 131 19.75 3.67 8.91
C ALA A 131 20.10 4.31 10.26
N PRO A 132 21.27 3.98 10.86
CA PRO A 132 21.65 4.47 12.19
C PRO A 132 21.93 5.97 12.22
N ALA A 133 22.19 6.59 11.08
CA ALA A 133 22.44 8.03 10.96
C ALA A 133 21.22 8.83 10.47
N ASN A 134 20.08 8.19 10.24
CA ASN A 134 18.86 8.89 9.85
C ASN A 134 18.17 9.44 11.12
N PRO A 135 18.14 10.78 11.33
CA PRO A 135 17.59 11.35 12.54
C PRO A 135 16.09 11.10 12.73
N LEU A 136 15.34 10.95 11.63
CA LEU A 136 13.90 10.62 11.68
C LEU A 136 13.64 9.24 12.28
N ILE A 137 14.60 8.33 12.18
CA ILE A 137 14.54 6.98 12.75
C ILE A 137 15.27 6.94 14.08
N ALA A 138 16.55 7.34 14.10
CA ALA A 138 17.42 7.19 15.27
C ALA A 138 16.98 8.04 16.47
N ASP A 139 16.44 9.23 16.23
CA ASP A 139 15.99 10.15 17.28
C ASP A 139 14.50 9.99 17.63
N SER A 140 13.81 9.03 17.02
CA SER A 140 12.42 8.74 17.35
C SER A 140 12.27 8.26 18.78
N LYS A 141 11.46 8.96 19.57
CA LYS A 141 11.20 8.61 20.97
C LYS A 141 10.48 7.28 21.10
N ILE A 142 9.58 6.95 20.15
CA ILE A 142 8.87 5.66 20.14
C ILE A 142 9.87 4.54 19.92
N LEU A 143 10.76 4.67 18.92
CA LEU A 143 11.82 3.70 18.66
C LEU A 143 12.72 3.54 19.90
N GLN A 144 13.20 4.64 20.48
CA GLN A 144 14.07 4.62 21.65
C GLN A 144 13.44 3.93 22.85
N LYS A 145 12.14 4.11 23.07
CA LYS A 145 11.36 3.41 24.10
C LYS A 145 11.37 1.89 23.90
N HIS A 146 11.35 1.42 22.66
CA HIS A 146 11.35 0.01 22.33
C HIS A 146 12.74 -0.66 22.36
N VAL A 147 13.80 0.09 22.01
CA VAL A 147 15.15 -0.47 21.88
C VAL A 147 16.08 -0.10 23.02
N GLY A 148 15.74 0.87 23.86
CA GLY A 148 16.58 1.40 24.93
C GLY A 148 16.26 0.83 26.33
N GLY A 149 15.32 -0.14 26.44
CA GLY A 149 14.91 -0.79 27.69
C GLY A 149 15.70 -2.06 28.01
#